data_5ffcda5670e8c0f1240f7a094d589628
#
_entry.id   5ffcda5670e8c0f1240f7a094d589628
#
_cell.length_a   1.000
_cell.length_b   1.000
_cell.length_c   1.000
_cell.angle_alpha   90.00
_cell.angle_beta   90.00
_cell.angle_gamma   90.00
#
_symmetry.space_group_name_H-M   'P 1'
#
loop_
_entity.id
_entity.type
_entity.pdbx_description
1 polymer ?
#
loop_
_entity_poly.entity_id
_entity_poly.type
_entity_poly.pdbx_seq_one_letter_code
_entity_poly.pdbx_strand_id
1 'polypeptide(L)'
;MTPRDGKAVRRPPCLRRMVGGVLAAMLAWLGTPIPPSAAEPPMPDVPPAAAARPAEPAARVFGALPDGREARLFTLDAGGFRATVTDFGAILTSFLVPGRNAGDPATDVVLGFDDLAGYVGTHPYFGATVGRCGNRIAGGAFILDGTTYRLATNNGPNHLHGGLVGFDKKLWSARPHVGERGPAVEFTLVSPDGDEGYPGRLTARATYTLTTEGELIVEMEATTDAPTIVNLVHHSYWNLAGQASGSVAGHELAVNADQYLPVDGGGIPTGVFAPVQGTPFDFRPELAPWRRVGTAIEALPPDAGPGVPRGVDHDYVVRDWRPDGTLRTAAILRDPESGRTLEVRSDQPGVQVYMGNFLDGSLRGKAGAVYGPNAGLCLETQKHPDSIHHPEWPSVRLAPGETYRHVMVHRFTR
;
A
#
# COMPACT_ATOMS: atom_id res chain seq x y z
N MET A 1 27.29 -26.23 57.51
CA MET A 1 28.74 -26.05 57.52
C MET A 1 29.06 -24.95 56.49
N THR A 2 29.38 -23.83 56.97
CA THR A 2 30.08 -22.67 56.35
C THR A 2 31.54 -22.98 56.07
N PRO A 3 32.41 -22.15 55.40
CA PRO A 3 32.21 -20.72 55.07
C PRO A 3 32.77 -20.26 53.71
N ARG A 4 32.37 -19.04 53.32
CA ARG A 4 33.10 -17.83 52.91
C ARG A 4 34.35 -17.97 52.01
N ASP A 5 34.39 -17.21 50.92
CA ASP A 5 35.41 -16.16 50.76
C ASP A 5 35.01 -15.10 49.70
N GLY A 6 35.10 -13.84 50.12
CA GLY A 6 34.87 -12.66 49.33
C GLY A 6 36.18 -12.14 48.70
N LYS A 7 36.10 -11.46 47.56
CA LYS A 7 37.14 -10.56 47.06
C LYS A 7 36.56 -9.19 46.68
N ALA A 8 37.03 -8.22 47.42
CA ALA A 8 36.79 -6.80 47.22
C ALA A 8 37.52 -6.27 45.97
N VAL A 9 36.84 -5.45 45.18
CA VAL A 9 37.43 -4.70 44.08
C VAL A 9 37.67 -3.26 44.52
N ARG A 10 38.92 -2.83 44.45
CA ARG A 10 39.45 -1.51 44.79
C ARG A 10 39.11 -0.47 43.73
N ARG A 11 38.68 0.73 44.17
CA ARG A 11 38.55 1.97 43.34
C ARG A 11 39.92 2.68 43.32
N PRO A 12 40.36 3.32 42.20
CA PRO A 12 41.47 4.25 42.20
C PRO A 12 41.04 5.70 42.50
N PRO A 13 41.97 6.57 42.95
CA PRO A 13 41.66 7.85 43.59
C PRO A 13 41.62 9.04 42.61
N CYS A 14 40.90 10.11 43.09
CA CYS A 14 40.85 11.44 42.54
C CYS A 14 42.24 12.10 42.40
N LEU A 15 42.49 12.78 41.24
CA LEU A 15 43.60 13.72 41.12
C LEU A 15 43.07 15.16 41.07
N ARG A 16 43.66 15.98 42.01
CA ARG A 16 43.35 17.39 42.28
C ARG A 16 43.87 18.31 41.17
N ARG A 17 43.15 19.39 40.96
CA ARG A 17 43.49 20.60 40.21
C ARG A 17 44.79 21.21 40.67
N MET A 18 45.64 21.64 39.74
CA MET A 18 46.62 22.71 39.95
C MET A 18 46.29 23.88 39.05
N VAL A 19 46.15 25.04 39.67
CA VAL A 19 46.04 26.36 39.09
C VAL A 19 47.45 26.89 38.79
N GLY A 20 47.72 27.26 37.57
CA GLY A 20 48.95 27.95 37.17
C GLY A 20 48.60 29.19 36.35
N GLY A 21 48.82 30.34 36.99
CA GLY A 21 48.63 31.64 36.35
C GLY A 21 49.75 31.92 35.33
N VAL A 22 49.42 32.58 34.23
CA VAL A 22 50.38 33.17 33.32
C VAL A 22 50.01 34.65 33.11
N LEU A 23 51.02 35.50 33.34
CA LEU A 23 51.06 36.93 33.25
C LEU A 23 50.68 37.45 31.84
N ALA A 24 49.89 38.52 31.83
CA ALA A 24 49.57 39.29 30.64
C ALA A 24 50.73 40.17 30.22
N ALA A 25 51.23 40.06 29.00
CA ALA A 25 52.05 41.06 28.34
C ALA A 25 51.21 41.84 27.32
N MET A 26 50.92 43.12 27.62
CA MET A 26 50.32 44.07 26.67
C MET A 26 51.35 44.49 25.64
N LEU A 27 51.13 44.17 24.37
CA LEU A 27 51.75 44.85 23.23
C LEU A 27 50.70 45.74 22.59
N ALA A 28 50.92 47.04 22.67
CA ALA A 28 50.11 48.07 21.98
C ALA A 28 50.38 47.99 20.47
N TRP A 29 49.41 47.62 19.69
CA TRP A 29 49.40 47.74 18.24
C TRP A 29 48.68 49.02 17.88
N LEU A 30 49.41 49.98 17.25
CA LEU A 30 48.87 51.18 16.61
C LEU A 30 48.07 50.76 15.38
N GLY A 31 46.76 50.84 15.47
CA GLY A 31 45.86 50.53 14.37
C GLY A 31 45.85 51.58 13.28
N THR A 32 46.16 51.18 12.08
CA THR A 32 45.81 51.97 10.88
C THR A 32 44.31 51.84 10.64
N PRO A 33 43.58 52.91 10.26
CA PRO A 33 42.15 52.83 9.97
C PRO A 33 41.91 52.04 8.71
N ILE A 34 41.09 50.97 8.82
CA ILE A 34 40.57 50.20 7.68
C ILE A 34 39.53 51.09 6.98
N PRO A 35 39.61 51.31 5.66
CA PRO A 35 38.58 52.03 4.94
C PRO A 35 37.24 51.28 4.99
N PRO A 36 36.09 51.98 4.99
CA PRO A 36 34.81 51.31 5.00
C PRO A 36 34.66 50.41 3.75
N SER A 37 34.36 49.14 3.96
CA SER A 37 34.01 48.23 2.89
C SER A 37 32.82 48.81 2.10
N ALA A 38 32.97 48.93 0.80
CA ALA A 38 31.87 49.28 -0.06
C ALA A 38 30.75 48.25 0.09
N ALA A 39 29.54 48.69 0.41
CA ALA A 39 28.38 47.84 0.47
C ALA A 39 28.20 47.15 -0.90
N GLU A 40 28.18 45.83 -0.91
CA GLU A 40 27.78 45.07 -2.10
C GLU A 40 26.38 45.54 -2.55
N PRO A 41 26.17 45.73 -3.86
CA PRO A 41 24.84 46.03 -4.36
C PRO A 41 23.88 44.90 -4.02
N PRO A 42 22.60 45.16 -3.69
CA PRO A 42 21.62 44.12 -3.41
C PRO A 42 21.52 43.21 -4.62
N MET A 43 21.64 41.89 -4.35
CA MET A 43 21.39 40.87 -5.38
C MET A 43 19.98 41.08 -5.97
N PRO A 44 19.83 40.98 -7.30
CA PRO A 44 18.53 41.08 -7.90
C PRO A 44 17.63 39.99 -7.34
N ASP A 45 16.41 40.35 -6.94
CA ASP A 45 15.36 39.39 -6.61
C ASP A 45 15.15 38.44 -7.81
N VAL A 46 15.74 37.25 -7.75
CA VAL A 46 15.44 36.18 -8.69
C VAL A 46 14.09 35.61 -8.23
N PRO A 47 13.01 35.83 -8.99
CA PRO A 47 11.74 35.22 -8.61
C PRO A 47 11.94 33.69 -8.50
N PRO A 48 11.34 33.04 -7.50
CA PRO A 48 11.43 31.58 -7.39
C PRO A 48 11.03 30.97 -8.73
N ALA A 49 11.90 30.08 -9.26
CA ALA A 49 11.62 29.40 -10.51
C ALA A 49 10.20 28.82 -10.41
N ALA A 50 9.32 29.25 -11.32
CA ALA A 50 7.96 28.73 -11.37
C ALA A 50 8.07 27.20 -11.44
N ALA A 51 7.46 26.50 -10.47
CA ALA A 51 7.47 25.05 -10.44
C ALA A 51 6.99 24.57 -11.82
N ALA A 52 7.83 23.80 -12.51
CA ALA A 52 7.50 23.29 -13.83
C ALA A 52 6.14 22.56 -13.74
N ARG A 53 5.22 22.88 -14.63
CA ARG A 53 3.93 22.19 -14.69
C ARG A 53 4.21 20.68 -14.83
N PRO A 54 3.50 19.80 -14.08
CA PRO A 54 3.65 18.37 -14.25
C PRO A 54 3.48 18.01 -15.73
N ALA A 55 4.34 17.13 -16.23
CA ALA A 55 4.24 16.65 -17.60
C ALA A 55 3.14 15.55 -17.68
N GLU A 56 2.54 15.42 -18.83
CA GLU A 56 1.64 14.28 -19.10
C GLU A 56 2.41 12.96 -18.95
N PRO A 57 1.79 11.90 -18.39
CA PRO A 57 2.44 10.61 -18.22
C PRO A 57 3.01 10.06 -19.54
N ALA A 58 4.31 9.73 -19.55
CA ALA A 58 4.96 9.13 -20.69
C ALA A 58 4.50 7.67 -20.85
N ALA A 59 4.15 7.28 -22.09
CA ALA A 59 3.73 5.92 -22.41
C ALA A 59 4.78 5.19 -23.26
N ARG A 60 4.98 3.90 -22.96
CA ARG A 60 5.78 2.99 -23.79
C ARG A 60 5.10 1.63 -23.93
N VAL A 61 5.47 0.86 -24.93
CA VAL A 61 5.06 -0.56 -25.02
C VAL A 61 5.68 -1.30 -23.82
N PHE A 62 4.85 -2.04 -23.08
CA PHE A 62 5.25 -2.88 -21.97
C PHE A 62 5.51 -4.33 -22.42
N GLY A 63 4.76 -4.79 -23.41
CA GLY A 63 4.91 -6.10 -24.02
C GLY A 63 3.69 -6.46 -24.85
N ALA A 64 3.75 -7.62 -25.52
CA ALA A 64 2.62 -8.18 -26.26
C ALA A 64 1.95 -9.31 -25.48
N LEU A 65 0.62 -9.32 -25.49
CA LEU A 65 -0.20 -10.41 -24.98
C LEU A 65 -0.16 -11.63 -25.91
N PRO A 66 -0.53 -12.83 -25.45
CA PRO A 66 -0.57 -14.04 -26.30
C PRO A 66 -1.46 -13.91 -27.54
N ASP A 67 -2.45 -13.03 -27.53
CA ASP A 67 -3.35 -12.75 -28.67
C ASP A 67 -2.82 -11.67 -29.62
N GLY A 68 -1.61 -11.16 -29.40
CA GLY A 68 -0.93 -10.16 -30.20
C GLY A 68 -1.26 -8.70 -29.86
N ARG A 69 -2.19 -8.43 -28.95
CA ARG A 69 -2.43 -7.06 -28.45
C ARG A 69 -1.26 -6.58 -27.63
N GLU A 70 -0.93 -5.30 -27.75
CA GLU A 70 0.12 -4.68 -26.95
C GLU A 70 -0.45 -4.08 -25.66
N ALA A 71 0.21 -4.36 -24.52
CA ALA A 71 0.03 -3.62 -23.28
C ALA A 71 1.02 -2.46 -23.22
N ARG A 72 0.61 -1.36 -22.58
CA ARG A 72 1.40 -0.15 -22.39
C ARG A 72 1.74 0.07 -20.92
N LEU A 73 2.87 0.72 -20.69
CA LEU A 73 3.29 1.18 -19.37
C LEU A 73 3.34 2.71 -19.39
N PHE A 74 2.73 3.32 -18.38
CA PHE A 74 2.66 4.76 -18.20
C PHE A 74 3.50 5.17 -17.00
N THR A 75 4.27 6.25 -17.13
CA THR A 75 5.10 6.80 -16.06
C THR A 75 4.54 8.14 -15.60
N LEU A 76 4.23 8.22 -14.31
CA LEU A 76 3.82 9.43 -13.62
C LEU A 76 5.00 9.93 -12.79
N ASP A 77 5.40 11.20 -12.99
CA ASP A 77 6.49 11.83 -12.24
C ASP A 77 5.96 13.11 -11.56
N ALA A 78 6.12 13.21 -10.24
CA ALA A 78 5.76 14.40 -9.48
C ALA A 78 6.54 14.49 -8.16
N GLY A 79 7.03 15.67 -7.80
CA GLY A 79 7.67 15.94 -6.50
C GLY A 79 8.87 15.05 -6.16
N GLY A 80 9.54 14.47 -7.17
CA GLY A 80 10.62 13.49 -6.99
C GLY A 80 10.15 12.05 -6.79
N PHE A 81 8.83 11.83 -6.69
CA PHE A 81 8.22 10.51 -6.71
C PHE A 81 7.96 10.07 -8.16
N ARG A 82 7.94 8.75 -8.38
CA ARG A 82 7.59 8.16 -9.66
C ARG A 82 6.72 6.93 -9.47
N ALA A 83 5.61 6.87 -10.18
CA ALA A 83 4.79 5.67 -10.29
C ALA A 83 4.81 5.14 -11.72
N THR A 84 4.78 3.82 -11.90
CA THR A 84 4.51 3.22 -13.20
C THR A 84 3.28 2.33 -13.11
N VAL A 85 2.37 2.51 -14.07
CA VAL A 85 1.10 1.76 -14.16
C VAL A 85 0.93 1.21 -15.57
N THR A 86 0.37 0.01 -15.70
CA THR A 86 0.09 -0.60 -17.00
C THR A 86 -1.41 -0.71 -17.26
N ASP A 87 -1.81 -0.65 -18.54
CA ASP A 87 -3.18 -0.89 -18.94
C ASP A 87 -3.60 -2.36 -18.92
N PHE A 88 -2.67 -3.29 -18.73
CA PHE A 88 -3.00 -4.69 -18.42
C PHE A 88 -3.30 -4.80 -16.92
N GLY A 89 -4.57 -5.09 -16.57
CA GLY A 89 -5.03 -5.21 -15.18
C GLY A 89 -5.10 -3.89 -14.41
N ALA A 90 -4.87 -2.73 -15.06
CA ALA A 90 -4.68 -1.43 -14.40
C ALA A 90 -3.73 -1.56 -13.20
N ILE A 91 -2.54 -2.14 -13.44
CA ILE A 91 -1.58 -2.57 -12.41
C ILE A 91 -0.59 -1.47 -12.08
N LEU A 92 -0.39 -1.17 -10.80
CA LEU A 92 0.78 -0.42 -10.30
C LEU A 92 2.00 -1.35 -10.30
N THR A 93 2.94 -1.11 -11.20
CA THR A 93 4.12 -1.98 -11.37
C THR A 93 5.33 -1.53 -10.55
N SER A 94 5.41 -0.23 -10.21
CA SER A 94 6.51 0.36 -9.44
C SER A 94 6.07 1.65 -8.76
N PHE A 95 6.62 1.90 -7.57
CA PHE A 95 6.49 3.18 -6.89
C PHE A 95 7.83 3.57 -6.26
N LEU A 96 8.48 4.57 -6.84
CA LEU A 96 9.77 5.09 -6.39
C LEU A 96 9.57 6.21 -5.38
N VAL A 97 10.03 5.99 -4.16
CA VAL A 97 10.11 7.01 -3.12
C VAL A 97 11.50 7.63 -3.16
N PRO A 98 11.64 8.96 -3.22
CA PRO A 98 12.95 9.64 -3.26
C PRO A 98 13.84 9.22 -2.08
N GLY A 99 15.16 9.31 -2.23
CA GLY A 99 16.13 9.06 -1.17
C GLY A 99 16.03 10.08 -0.03
N ARG A 100 16.62 9.79 1.14
CA ARG A 100 16.54 10.67 2.33
C ARG A 100 17.24 12.01 2.10
N ASN A 101 18.39 11.99 1.43
CA ASN A 101 19.18 13.20 1.14
C ASN A 101 19.15 13.49 -0.36
N ALA A 102 19.48 14.73 -0.71
CA ALA A 102 19.66 15.09 -2.11
C ALA A 102 20.81 14.26 -2.71
N GLY A 103 20.51 13.54 -3.80
CA GLY A 103 21.47 12.64 -4.46
C GLY A 103 21.37 11.17 -4.04
N ASP A 104 20.66 10.83 -2.96
CA ASP A 104 20.40 9.43 -2.64
C ASP A 104 19.47 8.82 -3.72
N PRO A 105 19.68 7.56 -4.11
CA PRO A 105 18.81 6.91 -5.10
C PRO A 105 17.39 6.74 -4.55
N ALA A 106 16.41 6.90 -5.43
CA ALA A 106 15.03 6.55 -5.11
C ALA A 106 14.89 5.03 -4.91
N THR A 107 13.97 4.64 -4.04
CA THR A 107 13.73 3.24 -3.69
C THR A 107 12.36 2.80 -4.21
N ASP A 108 12.32 1.69 -4.95
CA ASP A 108 11.06 1.06 -5.33
C ASP A 108 10.49 0.26 -4.16
N VAL A 109 9.29 0.64 -3.71
CA VAL A 109 8.65 0.08 -2.52
C VAL A 109 7.48 -0.87 -2.84
N VAL A 110 7.28 -1.24 -4.11
CA VAL A 110 6.19 -2.13 -4.56
C VAL A 110 6.77 -3.41 -5.15
N LEU A 111 6.25 -4.57 -4.72
CA LEU A 111 6.56 -5.86 -5.35
C LEU A 111 5.91 -5.95 -6.74
N GLY A 112 6.55 -6.66 -7.67
CA GLY A 112 6.05 -6.83 -9.04
C GLY A 112 7.11 -7.45 -9.95
N PHE A 113 6.90 -7.29 -11.26
CA PHE A 113 7.80 -7.85 -12.29
C PHE A 113 8.34 -6.74 -13.19
N ASP A 114 9.45 -7.01 -13.88
CA ASP A 114 10.08 -6.06 -14.81
C ASP A 114 9.36 -5.96 -16.15
N ASP A 115 8.63 -7.01 -16.53
CA ASP A 115 7.98 -7.14 -17.83
C ASP A 115 6.52 -7.65 -17.73
N LEU A 116 5.80 -7.57 -18.85
CA LEU A 116 4.41 -8.00 -18.97
C LEU A 116 4.26 -9.51 -18.74
N ALA A 117 5.25 -10.34 -19.11
CA ALA A 117 5.15 -11.79 -19.03
C ALA A 117 4.90 -12.27 -17.60
N GLY A 118 5.52 -11.61 -16.62
CA GLY A 118 5.28 -11.89 -15.20
C GLY A 118 3.83 -11.65 -14.77
N TYR A 119 3.16 -10.66 -15.35
CA TYR A 119 1.76 -10.32 -15.02
C TYR A 119 0.74 -11.16 -15.79
N VAL A 120 1.07 -11.64 -17.00
CA VAL A 120 0.17 -12.52 -17.80
C VAL A 120 0.03 -13.89 -17.15
N GLY A 121 1.08 -14.39 -16.53
CA GLY A 121 1.09 -15.67 -15.82
C GLY A 121 0.27 -15.66 -14.52
N THR A 122 0.32 -16.77 -13.81
CA THR A 122 -0.26 -16.87 -12.46
C THR A 122 0.63 -16.12 -11.47
N HIS A 123 0.09 -15.13 -10.81
CA HIS A 123 0.77 -14.36 -9.78
C HIS A 123 -0.23 -13.93 -8.69
N PRO A 124 0.22 -13.50 -7.50
CA PRO A 124 -0.67 -13.15 -6.38
C PRO A 124 -1.19 -11.70 -6.50
N TYR A 125 -1.69 -11.32 -7.66
CA TYR A 125 -2.35 -10.03 -7.96
C TYR A 125 -1.47 -8.78 -7.71
N PHE A 126 -0.15 -8.87 -7.83
CA PHE A 126 0.76 -7.75 -7.58
C PHE A 126 0.31 -6.45 -8.24
N GLY A 127 -0.06 -5.45 -7.43
CA GLY A 127 -0.44 -4.10 -7.85
C GLY A 127 -1.72 -3.97 -8.65
N ALA A 128 -2.49 -5.05 -8.81
CA ALA A 128 -3.63 -5.11 -9.72
C ALA A 128 -4.85 -4.35 -9.20
N THR A 129 -5.66 -3.85 -10.14
CA THR A 129 -7.06 -3.48 -9.88
C THR A 129 -7.92 -4.73 -10.02
N VAL A 130 -8.37 -5.24 -8.87
CA VAL A 130 -9.14 -6.48 -8.76
C VAL A 130 -10.64 -6.19 -8.86
N GLY A 131 -11.37 -6.99 -9.58
CA GLY A 131 -12.83 -6.90 -9.76
C GLY A 131 -13.37 -8.07 -10.63
N ARG A 132 -14.77 -8.22 -10.73
CA ARG A 132 -15.75 -7.26 -10.19
C ARG A 132 -15.77 -7.15 -8.67
N CYS A 133 -15.63 -8.29 -7.96
CA CYS A 133 -15.54 -8.31 -6.51
C CYS A 133 -14.16 -8.80 -6.09
N GLY A 134 -13.44 -7.95 -5.35
CA GLY A 134 -12.23 -8.32 -4.64
C GLY A 134 -12.55 -9.24 -3.47
N ASN A 135 -11.51 -9.91 -2.96
CA ASN A 135 -11.59 -10.90 -1.91
C ASN A 135 -12.56 -12.05 -2.27
N ARG A 136 -13.22 -12.68 -1.28
CA ARG A 136 -13.96 -13.93 -1.47
C ARG A 136 -15.47 -13.75 -1.49
N ILE A 137 -16.15 -14.66 -2.24
CA ILE A 137 -17.60 -14.90 -2.16
C ILE A 137 -17.79 -16.38 -1.86
N ALA A 138 -18.45 -16.69 -0.74
CA ALA A 138 -18.65 -18.03 -0.24
C ALA A 138 -19.40 -18.91 -1.26
N GLY A 139 -18.90 -20.14 -1.45
CA GLY A 139 -19.51 -21.12 -2.34
C GLY A 139 -19.55 -20.74 -3.82
N GLY A 140 -18.92 -19.63 -4.24
CA GLY A 140 -18.96 -19.17 -5.62
C GLY A 140 -20.38 -18.92 -6.13
N ALA A 141 -21.30 -18.43 -5.28
CA ALA A 141 -22.68 -18.18 -5.67
C ALA A 141 -23.28 -17.10 -4.80
N PHE A 142 -24.26 -16.36 -5.31
CA PHE A 142 -25.04 -15.38 -4.55
C PHE A 142 -26.45 -15.25 -5.11
N ILE A 143 -27.35 -14.69 -4.29
CA ILE A 143 -28.70 -14.35 -4.71
C ILE A 143 -28.78 -12.82 -4.83
N LEU A 144 -29.21 -12.33 -5.98
CA LEU A 144 -29.45 -10.92 -6.23
C LEU A 144 -30.87 -10.75 -6.79
N ASP A 145 -31.69 -9.94 -6.11
CA ASP A 145 -33.08 -9.65 -6.50
C ASP A 145 -33.88 -10.94 -6.83
N GLY A 146 -33.68 -12.03 -6.03
CA GLY A 146 -34.37 -13.31 -6.16
C GLY A 146 -33.77 -14.29 -7.19
N THR A 147 -32.76 -13.87 -7.95
CA THR A 147 -32.06 -14.73 -8.91
C THR A 147 -30.75 -15.23 -8.36
N THR A 148 -30.48 -16.53 -8.50
CA THR A 148 -29.20 -17.14 -8.11
C THR A 148 -28.18 -17.02 -9.24
N TYR A 149 -27.04 -16.45 -8.94
CA TYR A 149 -25.88 -16.37 -9.83
C TYR A 149 -24.77 -17.30 -9.34
N ARG A 150 -24.11 -17.97 -10.28
CA ARG A 150 -22.98 -18.86 -10.00
C ARG A 150 -21.72 -18.34 -10.63
N LEU A 151 -20.67 -18.25 -9.84
CA LEU A 151 -19.35 -17.78 -10.21
C LEU A 151 -18.35 -18.93 -10.24
N ALA A 152 -17.22 -18.76 -10.89
CA ALA A 152 -16.13 -19.73 -10.84
C ALA A 152 -15.60 -19.89 -9.40
N THR A 153 -15.39 -21.16 -8.98
CA THR A 153 -14.74 -21.47 -7.69
C THR A 153 -13.24 -21.64 -7.93
N ASN A 154 -12.52 -20.54 -7.95
CA ASN A 154 -11.08 -20.48 -8.22
C ASN A 154 -10.21 -20.47 -6.97
N ASN A 155 -10.82 -20.60 -5.77
CA ASN A 155 -10.11 -20.71 -4.49
C ASN A 155 -10.80 -21.75 -3.59
N GLY A 156 -10.49 -23.03 -3.80
CA GLY A 156 -11.22 -24.13 -3.18
C GLY A 156 -12.70 -24.08 -3.56
N PRO A 157 -13.64 -24.10 -2.57
CA PRO A 157 -15.06 -23.99 -2.84
C PRO A 157 -15.52 -22.55 -3.12
N ASN A 158 -14.66 -21.55 -2.95
CA ASN A 158 -15.03 -20.14 -2.98
C ASN A 158 -14.60 -19.46 -4.29
N HIS A 159 -15.27 -18.39 -4.62
CA HIS A 159 -14.83 -17.42 -5.64
C HIS A 159 -13.85 -16.45 -5.02
N LEU A 160 -12.82 -16.04 -5.76
CA LEU A 160 -11.78 -15.12 -5.33
C LEU A 160 -11.46 -14.11 -6.42
N HIS A 161 -11.37 -12.84 -6.05
CA HIS A 161 -10.79 -11.74 -6.84
C HIS A 161 -11.35 -11.61 -8.26
N GLY A 162 -12.66 -11.83 -8.44
CA GLY A 162 -13.32 -11.63 -9.73
C GLY A 162 -13.26 -12.82 -10.70
N GLY A 163 -12.65 -13.95 -10.29
CA GLY A 163 -12.73 -15.22 -11.02
C GLY A 163 -11.45 -15.66 -11.70
N LEU A 164 -11.61 -16.50 -12.73
CA LEU A 164 -10.50 -17.11 -13.47
C LEU A 164 -9.79 -16.06 -14.36
N VAL A 165 -10.57 -15.19 -14.98
CA VAL A 165 -10.10 -14.07 -15.80
C VAL A 165 -10.70 -12.77 -15.27
N GLY A 166 -10.29 -12.40 -14.06
CA GLY A 166 -10.71 -11.17 -13.39
C GLY A 166 -10.18 -9.91 -14.07
N PHE A 167 -10.45 -8.76 -13.49
CA PHE A 167 -10.04 -7.47 -14.03
C PHE A 167 -8.52 -7.29 -14.13
N ASP A 168 -7.78 -7.98 -13.26
CA ASP A 168 -6.32 -8.09 -13.25
C ASP A 168 -5.73 -8.75 -14.51
N LYS A 169 -6.52 -9.52 -15.27
CA LYS A 169 -6.12 -10.23 -16.48
C LYS A 169 -6.67 -9.59 -17.77
N LYS A 170 -7.27 -8.43 -17.69
CA LYS A 170 -7.89 -7.75 -18.83
C LYS A 170 -7.08 -6.54 -19.27
N LEU A 171 -7.10 -6.25 -20.57
CA LEU A 171 -6.53 -5.04 -21.14
C LEU A 171 -7.58 -3.92 -21.06
N TRP A 172 -7.23 -2.83 -20.37
CA TRP A 172 -8.06 -1.64 -20.19
C TRP A 172 -7.73 -0.58 -21.24
N SER A 173 -8.68 0.24 -21.60
CA SER A 173 -8.40 1.45 -22.38
C SER A 173 -7.80 2.50 -21.46
N ALA A 174 -6.66 3.09 -21.84
CA ALA A 174 -5.93 4.06 -21.04
C ALA A 174 -5.99 5.47 -21.64
N ARG A 175 -6.17 6.48 -20.77
CA ARG A 175 -6.14 7.90 -21.12
C ARG A 175 -5.22 8.64 -20.15
N PRO A 176 -3.94 8.88 -20.51
CA PRO A 176 -3.07 9.74 -19.73
C PRO A 176 -3.54 11.21 -19.82
N HIS A 177 -3.34 11.98 -18.76
CA HIS A 177 -3.63 13.42 -18.74
C HIS A 177 -2.94 14.08 -17.52
N VAL A 178 -2.96 15.40 -17.50
CA VAL A 178 -2.60 16.18 -16.31
C VAL A 178 -3.87 16.73 -15.69
N GLY A 179 -4.20 16.24 -14.49
CA GLY A 179 -5.32 16.72 -13.69
C GLY A 179 -4.90 17.88 -12.76
N GLU A 180 -5.84 18.37 -11.97
CA GLU A 180 -5.60 19.45 -10.98
C GLU A 180 -4.59 19.06 -9.91
N ARG A 181 -4.55 17.75 -9.53
CA ARG A 181 -3.68 17.23 -8.46
C ARG A 181 -2.33 16.71 -8.97
N GLY A 182 -2.15 16.59 -10.29
CA GLY A 182 -0.90 16.12 -10.89
C GLY A 182 -1.11 15.24 -12.12
N PRO A 183 -0.04 14.58 -12.62
CA PRO A 183 -0.12 13.63 -13.71
C PRO A 183 -1.03 12.45 -13.32
N ALA A 184 -1.86 12.02 -14.26
CA ALA A 184 -2.84 10.95 -14.03
C ALA A 184 -3.02 10.05 -15.25
N VAL A 185 -3.42 8.80 -15.00
CA VAL A 185 -3.88 7.87 -16.03
C VAL A 185 -5.23 7.30 -15.62
N GLU A 186 -6.24 7.52 -16.47
CA GLU A 186 -7.55 6.90 -16.34
C GLU A 186 -7.59 5.63 -17.17
N PHE A 187 -7.92 4.52 -16.55
CA PHE A 187 -8.18 3.23 -17.18
C PHE A 187 -9.67 2.95 -17.20
N THR A 188 -10.20 2.48 -18.33
CA THR A 188 -11.61 2.10 -18.49
C THR A 188 -11.71 0.67 -18.99
N LEU A 189 -12.53 -0.14 -18.33
CA LEU A 189 -12.86 -1.50 -18.72
C LEU A 189 -14.38 -1.65 -18.87
N VAL A 190 -14.79 -2.32 -19.95
CA VAL A 190 -16.17 -2.79 -20.11
C VAL A 190 -16.19 -4.29 -19.89
N SER A 191 -16.89 -4.71 -18.84
CA SER A 191 -17.12 -6.11 -18.47
C SER A 191 -18.55 -6.45 -18.93
N PRO A 192 -18.74 -7.34 -19.93
CA PRO A 192 -20.06 -7.65 -20.49
C PRO A 192 -20.96 -8.35 -19.45
N ASP A 193 -22.26 -8.40 -19.74
CA ASP A 193 -23.19 -9.24 -18.98
C ASP A 193 -22.74 -10.69 -19.02
N GLY A 194 -22.76 -11.38 -17.88
CA GLY A 194 -22.31 -12.77 -17.73
C GLY A 194 -20.78 -12.95 -17.62
N ASP A 195 -19.99 -11.88 -17.66
CA ASP A 195 -18.52 -11.95 -17.48
C ASP A 195 -18.20 -12.56 -16.10
N GLU A 196 -17.42 -13.69 -16.08
CA GLU A 196 -17.13 -14.51 -14.89
C GLU A 196 -18.38 -14.95 -14.09
N GLY A 197 -19.58 -14.91 -14.71
CA GLY A 197 -20.87 -15.25 -14.09
C GLY A 197 -21.61 -14.09 -13.45
N TYR A 198 -21.06 -12.88 -13.45
CA TYR A 198 -21.71 -11.70 -12.89
C TYR A 198 -22.76 -11.10 -13.85
N PRO A 199 -23.96 -10.70 -13.35
CA PRO A 199 -24.99 -10.08 -14.18
C PRO A 199 -24.69 -8.63 -14.52
N GLY A 200 -25.31 -8.17 -15.62
CA GLY A 200 -25.24 -6.80 -16.10
C GLY A 200 -23.91 -6.44 -16.77
N ARG A 201 -24.00 -5.55 -17.76
CA ARG A 201 -22.81 -4.95 -18.37
C ARG A 201 -22.30 -3.84 -17.47
N LEU A 202 -21.06 -3.99 -16.99
CA LEU A 202 -20.40 -3.04 -16.11
C LEU A 202 -19.38 -2.22 -16.88
N THR A 203 -19.36 -0.89 -16.67
CA THR A 203 -18.23 -0.04 -17.06
C THR A 203 -17.50 0.37 -15.79
N ALA A 204 -16.26 -0.12 -15.64
CA ALA A 204 -15.37 0.19 -14.53
C ALA A 204 -14.31 1.20 -14.96
N ARG A 205 -13.95 2.12 -14.07
CA ARG A 205 -12.82 3.05 -14.22
C ARG A 205 -11.90 2.95 -13.03
N ALA A 206 -10.60 3.07 -13.29
CA ALA A 206 -9.57 3.22 -12.26
C ALA A 206 -8.64 4.36 -12.68
N THR A 207 -8.54 5.40 -11.85
CA THR A 207 -7.68 6.55 -12.12
C THR A 207 -6.55 6.60 -11.10
N TYR A 208 -5.32 6.59 -11.59
CA TYR A 208 -4.12 6.76 -10.79
C TYR A 208 -3.62 8.18 -10.96
N THR A 209 -3.49 8.93 -9.87
CA THR A 209 -2.95 10.30 -9.84
C THR A 209 -1.77 10.36 -8.88
N LEU A 210 -0.66 10.97 -9.30
CA LEU A 210 0.50 11.20 -8.45
C LEU A 210 0.63 12.68 -8.14
N THR A 211 0.69 13.03 -6.84
CA THR A 211 0.85 14.42 -6.40
C THR A 211 2.31 14.76 -6.08
N THR A 212 2.63 16.05 -6.05
CA THR A 212 3.95 16.55 -5.66
C THR A 212 4.29 16.30 -4.19
N GLU A 213 3.26 16.09 -3.36
CA GLU A 213 3.37 15.81 -1.93
C GLU A 213 3.61 14.32 -1.63
N GLY A 214 3.72 13.47 -2.67
CA GLY A 214 3.94 12.03 -2.53
C GLY A 214 2.68 11.22 -2.23
N GLU A 215 1.52 11.72 -2.68
CA GLU A 215 0.28 10.94 -2.62
C GLU A 215 0.05 10.22 -3.96
N LEU A 216 -0.09 8.90 -3.91
CA LEU A 216 -0.68 8.12 -4.99
C LEU A 216 -2.16 7.94 -4.69
N ILE A 217 -2.99 8.58 -5.50
CA ILE A 217 -4.44 8.53 -5.37
C ILE A 217 -4.97 7.52 -6.38
N VAL A 218 -5.76 6.57 -5.90
CA VAL A 218 -6.45 5.57 -6.72
C VAL A 218 -7.94 5.79 -6.55
N GLU A 219 -8.60 6.25 -7.61
CA GLU A 219 -10.04 6.48 -7.66
C GLU A 219 -10.68 5.41 -8.53
N MET A 220 -11.60 4.64 -7.99
CA MET A 220 -12.30 3.59 -8.71
C MET A 220 -13.79 3.89 -8.77
N GLU A 221 -14.36 3.82 -9.96
CA GLU A 221 -15.78 4.04 -10.22
C GLU A 221 -16.34 2.90 -11.07
N ALA A 222 -17.64 2.63 -10.92
CA ALA A 222 -18.33 1.73 -11.83
C ALA A 222 -19.80 2.12 -12.00
N THR A 223 -20.33 1.86 -13.21
CA THR A 223 -21.75 1.97 -13.54
C THR A 223 -22.22 0.70 -14.26
N THR A 224 -23.52 0.41 -14.18
CA THR A 224 -24.09 -0.80 -14.76
C THR A 224 -25.40 -0.51 -15.49
N ASP A 225 -25.78 -1.39 -16.43
CA ASP A 225 -27.08 -1.35 -17.14
C ASP A 225 -28.13 -2.30 -16.52
N ALA A 226 -27.73 -3.20 -15.61
CA ALA A 226 -28.61 -4.08 -14.85
C ALA A 226 -28.06 -4.25 -13.42
N PRO A 227 -28.89 -4.65 -12.43
CA PRO A 227 -28.42 -4.91 -11.07
C PRO A 227 -27.25 -5.91 -11.05
N THR A 228 -26.19 -5.57 -10.32
CA THR A 228 -24.99 -6.40 -10.16
C THR A 228 -24.38 -6.18 -8.79
N ILE A 229 -23.23 -6.81 -8.53
CA ILE A 229 -22.41 -6.58 -7.33
C ILE A 229 -21.02 -6.08 -7.74
N VAL A 230 -20.49 -5.12 -6.96
CA VAL A 230 -19.18 -4.50 -7.21
C VAL A 230 -18.44 -4.22 -5.90
N ASN A 231 -17.20 -4.63 -5.84
CA ASN A 231 -16.25 -4.32 -4.78
C ASN A 231 -14.83 -4.29 -5.36
N LEU A 232 -14.43 -3.18 -5.95
CA LEU A 232 -13.10 -3.06 -6.57
C LEU A 232 -12.02 -2.91 -5.49
N VAL A 233 -10.87 -3.53 -5.72
CA VAL A 233 -9.74 -3.52 -4.77
C VAL A 233 -8.44 -3.20 -5.51
N HIS A 234 -7.55 -2.43 -4.87
CA HIS A 234 -6.18 -2.21 -5.32
C HIS A 234 -5.22 -3.07 -4.48
N HIS A 235 -4.50 -3.99 -5.13
CA HIS A 235 -3.78 -5.09 -4.47
C HIS A 235 -2.25 -4.93 -4.54
N SER A 236 -1.73 -3.78 -4.08
CA SER A 236 -0.28 -3.56 -4.02
C SER A 236 0.34 -4.20 -2.77
N TYR A 237 1.50 -4.84 -2.98
CA TYR A 237 2.35 -5.36 -1.90
C TYR A 237 3.45 -4.34 -1.61
N TRP A 238 3.43 -3.77 -0.44
CA TRP A 238 4.33 -2.72 0.00
C TRP A 238 5.49 -3.28 0.82
N ASN A 239 6.71 -2.85 0.48
CA ASN A 239 7.90 -3.05 1.30
C ASN A 239 8.69 -1.73 1.34
N LEU A 240 8.58 -1.00 2.43
CA LEU A 240 9.14 0.35 2.57
C LEU A 240 10.66 0.36 2.69
N ALA A 241 11.29 -0.77 3.00
CA ALA A 241 12.73 -0.94 2.94
C ALA A 241 13.26 -1.09 1.49
N GLY A 242 12.35 -1.40 0.56
CA GLY A 242 12.61 -1.66 -0.86
C GLY A 242 12.10 -3.02 -1.30
N GLN A 243 11.62 -3.14 -2.53
CA GLN A 243 10.98 -4.36 -3.06
C GLN A 243 11.89 -5.61 -3.02
N ALA A 244 13.20 -5.43 -3.00
CA ALA A 244 14.17 -6.52 -2.96
C ALA A 244 14.81 -6.71 -1.57
N SER A 245 14.33 -6.02 -0.52
CA SER A 245 14.94 -6.04 0.82
C SER A 245 14.61 -7.29 1.64
N GLY A 246 13.76 -8.18 1.13
CA GLY A 246 13.29 -9.37 1.83
C GLY A 246 12.03 -9.11 2.64
N SER A 247 11.99 -9.59 3.89
CA SER A 247 10.77 -9.59 4.70
C SER A 247 10.42 -8.22 5.31
N VAL A 248 9.12 -7.90 5.37
CA VAL A 248 8.57 -6.72 6.08
C VAL A 248 8.40 -6.96 7.59
N ALA A 249 8.92 -8.04 8.15
CA ALA A 249 8.80 -8.36 9.59
C ALA A 249 9.31 -7.25 10.52
N GLY A 250 10.29 -6.46 10.07
CA GLY A 250 10.83 -5.29 10.78
C GLY A 250 9.93 -4.05 10.76
N HIS A 251 8.96 -3.99 9.85
CA HIS A 251 8.05 -2.86 9.74
C HIS A 251 7.10 -2.78 10.93
N GLU A 252 6.68 -1.57 11.25
CA GLU A 252 5.68 -1.27 12.27
C GLU A 252 4.35 -0.95 11.59
N LEU A 253 3.26 -1.52 12.13
CA LEU A 253 1.92 -1.37 11.58
C LEU A 253 0.99 -0.76 12.62
N ALA A 254 0.18 0.22 12.20
CA ALA A 254 -0.97 0.71 12.93
C ALA A 254 -2.21 0.60 12.04
N VAL A 255 -3.31 0.06 12.58
CA VAL A 255 -4.61 -0.06 11.88
C VAL A 255 -5.65 0.67 12.71
N ASN A 256 -6.38 1.59 12.08
CA ASN A 256 -7.40 2.39 12.73
C ASN A 256 -8.72 1.62 12.88
N ALA A 257 -8.68 0.54 13.67
CA ALA A 257 -9.81 -0.37 13.87
C ALA A 257 -9.83 -0.94 15.29
N ASP A 258 -11.02 -1.07 15.86
CA ASP A 258 -11.26 -1.76 17.14
C ASP A 258 -11.72 -3.20 16.94
N GLN A 259 -12.12 -3.54 15.71
CA GLN A 259 -12.69 -4.83 15.35
C GLN A 259 -12.11 -5.33 14.03
N TYR A 260 -12.10 -6.63 13.87
CA TYR A 260 -11.76 -7.33 12.65
C TYR A 260 -12.78 -8.44 12.38
N LEU A 261 -12.74 -9.00 11.19
CA LEU A 261 -13.56 -10.13 10.77
C LEU A 261 -12.74 -11.43 10.88
N PRO A 262 -13.01 -12.28 11.89
CA PRO A 262 -12.48 -13.64 11.91
C PRO A 262 -12.95 -14.41 10.68
N VAL A 263 -12.09 -15.29 10.16
CA VAL A 263 -12.39 -16.10 8.99
C VAL A 263 -12.38 -17.58 9.34
N ASP A 264 -13.12 -18.37 8.56
CA ASP A 264 -13.08 -19.82 8.60
C ASP A 264 -11.84 -20.40 7.88
N GLY A 265 -11.71 -21.73 7.82
CA GLY A 265 -10.61 -22.41 7.13
C GLY A 265 -10.56 -22.18 5.61
N GLY A 266 -11.61 -21.63 5.02
CA GLY A 266 -11.70 -21.23 3.61
C GLY A 266 -11.40 -19.75 3.38
N GLY A 267 -11.12 -18.98 4.44
CA GLY A 267 -10.89 -17.55 4.39
C GLY A 267 -12.18 -16.72 4.24
N ILE A 268 -13.34 -17.30 4.54
CA ILE A 268 -14.62 -16.61 4.53
C ILE A 268 -14.89 -15.99 5.91
N PRO A 269 -15.31 -14.71 6.00
CA PRO A 269 -15.69 -14.12 7.26
C PRO A 269 -16.79 -14.88 7.97
N THR A 270 -16.67 -15.03 9.29
CA THR A 270 -17.65 -15.78 10.12
C THR A 270 -18.95 -14.98 10.40
N GLY A 271 -19.05 -13.76 9.89
CA GLY A 271 -20.19 -12.87 10.13
C GLY A 271 -20.10 -12.06 11.43
N VAL A 272 -19.04 -12.23 12.22
CA VAL A 272 -18.87 -11.57 13.52
C VAL A 272 -17.80 -10.49 13.43
N PHE A 273 -18.09 -9.29 13.95
CA PHE A 273 -17.09 -8.27 14.22
C PHE A 273 -16.44 -8.53 15.59
N ALA A 274 -15.26 -9.15 15.61
CA ALA A 274 -14.54 -9.49 16.83
C ALA A 274 -13.61 -8.34 17.28
N PRO A 275 -13.47 -8.09 18.61
CA PRO A 275 -12.55 -7.07 19.08
C PRO A 275 -11.09 -7.46 18.83
N VAL A 276 -10.27 -6.49 18.42
CA VAL A 276 -8.82 -6.71 18.24
C VAL A 276 -8.08 -6.75 19.59
N GLN A 277 -8.61 -6.09 20.60
CA GLN A 277 -7.97 -5.89 21.91
C GLN A 277 -7.52 -7.20 22.56
N GLY A 278 -6.24 -7.28 22.90
CA GLY A 278 -5.68 -8.45 23.59
C GLY A 278 -5.42 -9.65 22.67
N THR A 279 -5.56 -9.48 21.34
CA THR A 279 -5.32 -10.53 20.36
C THR A 279 -4.04 -10.28 19.56
N PRO A 280 -3.55 -11.26 18.78
CA PRO A 280 -2.48 -11.03 17.78
C PRO A 280 -2.85 -9.99 16.72
N PHE A 281 -4.12 -9.70 16.51
CA PHE A 281 -4.66 -8.76 15.54
C PHE A 281 -4.73 -7.30 16.06
N ASP A 282 -4.25 -7.02 17.28
CA ASP A 282 -4.30 -5.68 17.88
C ASP A 282 -3.17 -4.79 17.34
N PHE A 283 -3.49 -3.96 16.35
CA PHE A 283 -2.61 -2.95 15.74
C PHE A 283 -3.14 -1.54 15.96
N ARG A 284 -3.91 -1.30 17.00
CA ARG A 284 -4.48 0.02 17.26
C ARG A 284 -3.40 1.10 17.36
N PRO A 285 -3.62 2.30 16.79
CA PRO A 285 -2.60 3.37 16.75
C PRO A 285 -2.22 3.92 18.15
N GLU A 286 -3.07 3.71 19.17
CA GLU A 286 -2.80 4.10 20.56
C GLU A 286 -1.73 3.23 21.24
N LEU A 287 -1.41 2.07 20.67
CA LEU A 287 -0.35 1.19 21.17
C LEU A 287 1.01 1.75 20.70
N ALA A 288 1.66 2.53 21.54
CA ALA A 288 3.00 3.06 21.28
C ALA A 288 4.05 2.30 22.13
N PRO A 289 5.17 1.82 21.52
CA PRO A 289 5.47 1.83 20.08
C PRO A 289 4.54 0.91 19.27
N TRP A 290 4.33 1.24 18.00
CA TRP A 290 3.49 0.41 17.13
C TRP A 290 4.03 -1.01 17.01
N ARG A 291 3.13 -1.94 16.81
CA ARG A 291 3.47 -3.36 16.78
C ARG A 291 4.25 -3.69 15.50
N ARG A 292 5.36 -4.40 15.68
CA ARG A 292 6.11 -4.94 14.53
C ARG A 292 5.35 -6.09 13.89
N VAL A 293 5.36 -6.13 12.56
CA VAL A 293 4.73 -7.18 11.73
C VAL A 293 5.24 -8.56 12.16
N GLY A 294 6.55 -8.75 12.32
CA GLY A 294 7.14 -10.02 12.76
C GLY A 294 6.64 -10.47 14.13
N THR A 295 6.54 -9.56 15.09
CA THR A 295 6.02 -9.89 16.45
C THR A 295 4.56 -10.35 16.39
N ALA A 296 3.76 -9.75 15.51
CA ALA A 296 2.38 -10.18 15.30
C ALA A 296 2.32 -11.59 14.70
N ILE A 297 3.14 -11.88 13.69
CA ILE A 297 3.21 -13.20 13.06
C ILE A 297 3.62 -14.27 14.08
N GLU A 298 4.62 -13.99 14.92
CA GLU A 298 5.08 -14.91 15.97
C GLU A 298 4.00 -15.21 17.00
N ALA A 299 3.14 -14.23 17.29
CA ALA A 299 2.05 -14.37 18.28
C ALA A 299 0.82 -15.12 17.73
N LEU A 300 0.72 -15.34 16.41
CA LEU A 300 -0.36 -16.14 15.82
C LEU A 300 -0.18 -17.61 16.19
N PRO A 301 -1.29 -18.37 16.38
CA PRO A 301 -1.22 -19.82 16.59
C PRO A 301 -0.40 -20.51 15.49
N PRO A 302 0.34 -21.59 15.82
CA PRO A 302 1.09 -22.35 14.83
C PRO A 302 0.20 -23.00 13.77
N ASP A 303 -1.10 -23.17 14.04
CA ASP A 303 -2.00 -24.04 13.32
C ASP A 303 -3.19 -23.31 12.70
N ALA A 304 -2.94 -22.56 11.62
CA ALA A 304 -4.02 -22.28 10.66
C ALA A 304 -4.33 -23.53 9.78
N GLY A 305 -3.73 -24.68 10.12
CA GLY A 305 -3.79 -25.95 9.39
C GLY A 305 -2.47 -26.31 8.69
N PRO A 306 -2.26 -27.59 8.33
CA PRO A 306 -1.06 -28.02 7.64
C PRO A 306 -0.88 -27.27 6.32
N GLY A 307 0.27 -26.62 6.14
CA GLY A 307 0.62 -25.91 4.91
C GLY A 307 0.07 -24.48 4.81
N VAL A 308 -0.62 -23.95 5.83
CA VAL A 308 -1.02 -22.53 5.87
C VAL A 308 0.08 -21.71 6.54
N PRO A 309 0.76 -20.82 5.80
CA PRO A 309 1.82 -19.98 6.37
C PRO A 309 1.24 -19.00 7.39
N ARG A 310 1.97 -18.76 8.49
CA ARG A 310 1.57 -17.78 9.49
C ARG A 310 1.58 -16.36 8.92
N GLY A 311 0.54 -15.61 9.19
CA GLY A 311 0.39 -14.22 8.81
C GLY A 311 -1.03 -13.75 9.01
N VAL A 312 -1.22 -12.45 9.11
CA VAL A 312 -2.55 -11.85 9.10
C VAL A 312 -3.04 -11.82 7.66
N ASP A 313 -4.28 -12.23 7.43
CA ASP A 313 -5.03 -12.09 6.18
C ASP A 313 -6.50 -11.86 6.55
N HIS A 314 -6.78 -10.68 7.11
CA HIS A 314 -8.07 -10.37 7.72
C HIS A 314 -8.50 -8.95 7.37
N ASP A 315 -9.83 -8.77 7.25
CA ASP A 315 -10.47 -7.48 7.07
C ASP A 315 -10.70 -6.82 8.43
N TYR A 316 -10.32 -5.53 8.55
CA TYR A 316 -10.47 -4.70 9.72
C TYR A 316 -11.56 -3.65 9.49
N VAL A 317 -12.39 -3.41 10.50
CA VAL A 317 -13.48 -2.42 10.45
C VAL A 317 -12.92 -1.04 10.73
N VAL A 318 -12.87 -0.18 9.71
CA VAL A 318 -12.33 1.18 9.83
C VAL A 318 -13.20 2.01 10.80
N ARG A 319 -12.56 2.59 11.82
CA ARG A 319 -13.25 3.42 12.82
C ARG A 319 -13.96 4.60 12.19
N ASP A 320 -15.13 4.93 12.73
CA ASP A 320 -15.93 6.09 12.36
C ASP A 320 -16.28 6.16 10.86
N TRP A 321 -16.19 5.05 10.16
CA TRP A 321 -16.60 5.00 8.76
C TRP A 321 -18.08 5.37 8.62
N ARG A 322 -18.39 6.13 7.57
CA ARG A 322 -19.75 6.50 7.16
C ARG A 322 -19.82 6.53 5.64
N PRO A 323 -20.98 6.25 5.05
CA PRO A 323 -21.16 6.26 3.59
C PRO A 323 -21.32 7.71 3.05
N ASP A 324 -20.48 8.64 3.49
CA ASP A 324 -20.49 10.06 3.14
C ASP A 324 -19.34 10.49 2.23
N GLY A 325 -18.49 9.51 1.81
CA GLY A 325 -17.30 9.76 0.98
C GLY A 325 -16.11 10.40 1.72
N THR A 326 -16.22 10.56 3.05
CA THR A 326 -15.12 11.12 3.83
C THR A 326 -13.95 10.15 3.93
N LEU A 327 -12.76 10.58 3.51
CA LEU A 327 -11.54 9.80 3.65
C LEU A 327 -11.12 9.72 5.11
N ARG A 328 -10.88 8.50 5.59
CA ARG A 328 -10.35 8.21 6.92
C ARG A 328 -9.05 7.45 6.81
N THR A 329 -8.12 7.70 7.72
CA THR A 329 -6.93 6.86 7.84
C THR A 329 -7.38 5.45 8.20
N ALA A 330 -7.11 4.49 7.31
CA ALA A 330 -7.37 3.07 7.53
C ALA A 330 -6.19 2.39 8.21
N ALA A 331 -4.96 2.64 7.71
CA ALA A 331 -3.75 2.05 8.24
C ALA A 331 -2.53 2.93 8.00
N ILE A 332 -1.48 2.71 8.80
CA ILE A 332 -0.16 3.32 8.64
C ILE A 332 0.89 2.22 8.76
N LEU A 333 1.74 2.11 7.75
CA LEU A 333 2.91 1.23 7.73
C LEU A 333 4.17 2.08 7.80
N ARG A 334 5.13 1.69 8.65
CA ARG A 334 6.40 2.40 8.81
C ARG A 334 7.55 1.42 8.76
N ASP A 335 8.61 1.77 8.07
CA ASP A 335 9.91 1.12 8.21
C ASP A 335 10.83 1.98 9.09
N PRO A 336 11.14 1.54 10.34
CA PRO A 336 11.96 2.33 11.25
C PRO A 336 13.39 2.57 10.76
N GLU A 337 13.95 1.67 9.93
CA GLU A 337 15.31 1.77 9.45
C GLU A 337 15.46 2.82 8.34
N SER A 338 14.60 2.79 7.35
CA SER A 338 14.60 3.80 6.27
C SER A 338 13.92 5.11 6.67
N GLY A 339 13.07 5.08 7.70
CA GLY A 339 12.22 6.20 8.12
C GLY A 339 11.01 6.43 7.23
N ARG A 340 10.82 5.63 6.16
CA ARG A 340 9.67 5.75 5.26
C ARG A 340 8.38 5.33 5.95
N THR A 341 7.33 6.10 5.71
CA THR A 341 5.99 5.84 6.23
C THR A 341 5.00 5.90 5.08
N LEU A 342 4.07 4.95 5.04
CA LEU A 342 2.92 4.90 4.17
C LEU A 342 1.66 5.04 5.02
N GLU A 343 0.90 6.11 4.82
CA GLU A 343 -0.46 6.26 5.33
C GLU A 343 -1.46 5.90 4.23
N VAL A 344 -2.41 5.02 4.52
CA VAL A 344 -3.53 4.68 3.64
C VAL A 344 -4.80 5.30 4.18
N ARG A 345 -5.43 6.16 3.38
CA ARG A 345 -6.73 6.78 3.66
C ARG A 345 -7.74 6.32 2.64
N SER A 346 -8.98 6.07 3.07
CA SER A 346 -10.06 5.65 2.17
C SER A 346 -11.44 6.06 2.67
N ASP A 347 -12.41 6.04 1.75
CA ASP A 347 -13.84 6.17 2.01
C ASP A 347 -14.53 4.81 2.22
N GLN A 348 -13.78 3.70 2.31
CA GLN A 348 -14.32 2.36 2.47
C GLN A 348 -14.43 1.92 3.93
N PRO A 349 -15.39 1.01 4.26
CA PRO A 349 -15.66 0.53 5.62
C PRO A 349 -14.61 -0.41 6.18
N GLY A 350 -13.87 -1.11 5.33
CA GLY A 350 -12.90 -2.12 5.71
C GLY A 350 -11.53 -1.92 5.08
N VAL A 351 -10.54 -2.52 5.70
CA VAL A 351 -9.20 -2.67 5.15
C VAL A 351 -8.69 -4.08 5.40
N GLN A 352 -8.45 -4.83 4.32
CA GLN A 352 -7.74 -6.09 4.39
C GLN A 352 -6.27 -5.83 4.69
N VAL A 353 -5.78 -6.41 5.78
CA VAL A 353 -4.35 -6.48 6.08
C VAL A 353 -3.89 -7.88 5.70
N TYR A 354 -3.04 -7.97 4.67
CA TYR A 354 -2.46 -9.22 4.23
C TYR A 354 -0.93 -9.14 4.29
N MET A 355 -0.32 -9.98 5.08
CA MET A 355 1.13 -9.92 5.37
C MET A 355 1.99 -10.69 4.36
N GLY A 356 1.47 -11.03 3.18
CA GLY A 356 2.23 -11.73 2.14
C GLY A 356 2.70 -13.13 2.55
N ASN A 357 2.00 -13.76 3.49
CA ASN A 357 2.39 -15.05 4.06
C ASN A 357 2.30 -16.22 3.06
N PHE A 358 1.51 -16.10 1.97
CA PHE A 358 1.44 -17.11 0.92
C PHE A 358 2.51 -16.96 -0.17
N LEU A 359 3.38 -15.93 -0.10
CA LEU A 359 4.57 -15.85 -0.95
C LEU A 359 5.55 -16.94 -0.50
N ASP A 360 6.04 -17.76 -1.43
CA ASP A 360 6.80 -18.99 -1.12
C ASP A 360 8.23 -18.98 -1.69
N GLY A 361 8.63 -17.88 -2.34
CA GLY A 361 9.93 -17.77 -2.99
C GLY A 361 10.01 -18.38 -4.38
N SER A 362 8.92 -18.91 -4.92
CA SER A 362 8.87 -19.46 -6.30
C SER A 362 8.90 -18.35 -7.34
N LEU A 363 8.36 -17.17 -7.00
CA LEU A 363 8.29 -16.02 -7.91
C LEU A 363 9.59 -15.22 -7.91
N ARG A 364 10.08 -14.92 -9.12
CA ARG A 364 11.18 -13.99 -9.34
C ARG A 364 10.61 -12.66 -9.82
N GLY A 365 10.72 -11.66 -8.96
CA GLY A 365 10.28 -10.31 -9.21
C GLY A 365 11.31 -9.45 -9.93
N LYS A 366 11.16 -8.13 -9.76
CA LYS A 366 12.00 -7.10 -10.38
C LYS A 366 13.47 -7.30 -10.04
N ALA A 367 14.34 -7.11 -11.06
CA ALA A 367 15.78 -7.32 -10.97
C ALA A 367 16.16 -8.71 -10.41
N GLY A 368 15.32 -9.72 -10.60
CA GLY A 368 15.54 -11.08 -10.13
C GLY A 368 15.34 -11.30 -8.63
N ALA A 369 14.76 -10.34 -7.91
CA ALA A 369 14.43 -10.48 -6.49
C ALA A 369 13.53 -11.71 -6.26
N VAL A 370 13.78 -12.44 -5.16
CA VAL A 370 12.96 -13.59 -4.77
C VAL A 370 11.99 -13.16 -3.68
N TYR A 371 10.70 -13.29 -3.96
CA TYR A 371 9.64 -12.92 -3.02
C TYR A 371 9.23 -14.12 -2.17
N GLY A 372 9.89 -14.27 -1.01
CA GLY A 372 9.55 -15.27 0.00
C GLY A 372 8.41 -14.81 0.93
N PRO A 373 8.07 -15.63 1.93
CA PRO A 373 7.03 -15.29 2.90
C PRO A 373 7.28 -13.90 3.53
N ASN A 374 6.22 -13.11 3.60
CA ASN A 374 6.23 -11.75 4.14
C ASN A 374 7.17 -10.77 3.42
N ALA A 375 7.47 -10.97 2.13
CA ALA A 375 8.28 -10.04 1.36
C ALA A 375 7.59 -8.69 1.11
N GLY A 376 6.26 -8.63 1.24
CA GLY A 376 5.45 -7.41 1.13
C GLY A 376 4.16 -7.54 1.93
N LEU A 377 3.56 -6.41 2.26
CA LEU A 377 2.31 -6.29 3.00
C LEU A 377 1.27 -5.54 2.17
N CYS A 378 0.04 -6.07 2.08
CA CYS A 378 -1.08 -5.42 1.41
C CYS A 378 -1.98 -4.71 2.42
N LEU A 379 -2.46 -3.52 2.03
CA LEU A 379 -3.45 -2.72 2.73
C LEU A 379 -4.55 -2.39 1.74
N GLU A 380 -5.55 -3.25 1.65
CA GLU A 380 -6.58 -3.22 0.60
C GLU A 380 -7.87 -2.66 1.20
N THR A 381 -8.15 -1.38 0.98
CA THR A 381 -9.43 -0.84 1.43
C THR A 381 -10.55 -1.34 0.55
N GLN A 382 -11.72 -1.67 1.14
CA GLN A 382 -12.80 -2.38 0.47
C GLN A 382 -14.10 -2.32 1.27
N LYS A 383 -15.21 -2.73 0.68
CA LYS A 383 -16.35 -3.27 1.44
C LYS A 383 -15.97 -4.64 1.96
N HIS A 384 -16.53 -5.03 3.10
CA HIS A 384 -16.16 -6.29 3.75
C HIS A 384 -16.30 -7.49 2.78
N PRO A 385 -15.36 -8.45 2.82
CA PRO A 385 -15.47 -9.67 2.01
C PRO A 385 -16.79 -10.39 2.28
N ASP A 386 -17.34 -11.04 1.26
CA ASP A 386 -18.61 -11.78 1.32
C ASP A 386 -19.86 -10.95 1.70
N SER A 387 -19.80 -9.61 1.62
CA SER A 387 -20.93 -8.72 1.99
C SER A 387 -22.24 -9.02 1.29
N ILE A 388 -22.21 -9.71 0.15
CA ILE A 388 -23.45 -10.11 -0.54
C ILE A 388 -24.29 -11.10 0.28
N HIS A 389 -23.66 -11.88 1.17
CA HIS A 389 -24.33 -12.80 2.08
C HIS A 389 -24.67 -12.17 3.45
N HIS A 390 -24.24 -10.94 3.69
CA HIS A 390 -24.43 -10.20 4.93
C HIS A 390 -25.20 -8.90 4.69
N PRO A 391 -26.55 -8.95 4.57
CA PRO A 391 -27.36 -7.78 4.24
C PRO A 391 -27.28 -6.65 5.28
N GLU A 392 -26.82 -6.94 6.49
CA GLU A 392 -26.56 -5.99 7.57
C GLU A 392 -25.26 -5.17 7.39
N TRP A 393 -24.40 -5.58 6.45
CA TRP A 393 -23.13 -4.91 6.15
C TRP A 393 -23.33 -3.88 5.01
N PRO A 394 -22.33 -2.98 4.79
CA PRO A 394 -22.34 -2.07 3.65
C PRO A 394 -22.49 -2.81 2.32
N SER A 395 -23.56 -2.52 1.58
CA SER A 395 -23.97 -3.26 0.40
C SER A 395 -22.94 -3.18 -0.74
N VAL A 396 -22.71 -4.31 -1.41
CA VAL A 396 -21.95 -4.41 -2.68
C VAL A 396 -22.85 -4.35 -3.92
N ARG A 397 -24.19 -4.28 -3.75
CA ARG A 397 -25.15 -4.15 -4.84
C ARG A 397 -24.99 -2.80 -5.53
N LEU A 398 -25.02 -2.83 -6.88
CA LEU A 398 -25.06 -1.65 -7.74
C LEU A 398 -26.25 -1.78 -8.70
N ALA A 399 -27.11 -0.76 -8.75
CA ALA A 399 -28.25 -0.72 -9.66
C ALA A 399 -28.01 0.26 -10.83
N PRO A 400 -28.75 0.14 -11.93
CA PRO A 400 -28.74 1.13 -13.01
C PRO A 400 -29.05 2.54 -12.47
N GLY A 401 -28.28 3.52 -12.93
CA GLY A 401 -28.38 4.91 -12.48
C GLY A 401 -27.59 5.24 -11.22
N GLU A 402 -27.06 4.23 -10.51
CA GLU A 402 -26.13 4.42 -9.40
C GLU A 402 -24.69 4.41 -9.90
N THR A 403 -23.79 5.03 -9.12
CA THR A 403 -22.33 4.98 -9.35
C THR A 403 -21.66 4.40 -8.11
N TYR A 404 -20.97 3.27 -8.29
CA TYR A 404 -20.01 2.79 -7.30
C TYR A 404 -18.82 3.74 -7.26
N ARG A 405 -18.38 4.07 -6.05
CA ARG A 405 -17.17 4.88 -5.81
C ARG A 405 -16.32 4.28 -4.72
N HIS A 406 -15.02 4.37 -4.92
CA HIS A 406 -13.99 4.01 -3.96
C HIS A 406 -12.78 4.90 -4.18
N VAL A 407 -12.38 5.63 -3.16
CA VAL A 407 -11.18 6.46 -3.18
C VAL A 407 -10.18 5.95 -2.16
N MET A 408 -8.95 5.76 -2.62
CA MET A 408 -7.82 5.33 -1.80
C MET A 408 -6.65 6.28 -2.02
N VAL A 409 -6.07 6.79 -0.94
CA VAL A 409 -4.90 7.67 -0.97
C VAL A 409 -3.75 6.99 -0.23
N HIS A 410 -2.67 6.73 -0.94
CA HIS A 410 -1.41 6.24 -0.40
C HIS A 410 -0.46 7.43 -0.26
N ARG A 411 -0.27 7.91 0.97
CA ARG A 411 0.59 9.05 1.26
C ARG A 411 1.92 8.59 1.82
N PHE A 412 3.01 8.95 1.14
CA PHE A 412 4.37 8.63 1.56
C PHE A 412 5.03 9.82 2.22
N THR A 413 5.61 9.57 3.42
CA THR A 413 6.43 10.54 4.17
C THR A 413 7.71 9.88 4.68
N ARG A 414 8.63 10.72 5.20
CA ARG A 414 9.96 10.30 5.70
C ARG A 414 10.24 10.92 7.05
#